data_4f5bbf5d206efa48a20b87661835699b
#
_entry.id   4f5bbf5d206efa48a20b87661835699b
#
_cell.length_a   1.000
_cell.length_b   1.000
_cell.length_c   1.000
_cell.angle_alpha   90.00
_cell.angle_beta   90.00
_cell.angle_gamma   90.00
#
_symmetry.space_group_name_H-M   'P 1'
#
loop_
_entity.id
_entity.type
_entity.pdbx_description
1 polymer ?
#
loop_
_entity_poly.entity_id
_entity_poly.type
_entity_poly.pdbx_seq_one_letter_code
_entity_poly.pdbx_strand_id
1 'polypeptide(L)'
;MKANTLGLIIGGLLPALFLGLSSVFQKTSNRAGIAAGPFLLVVGAVVLLVGLILTAVQRDLTINWTSAAHGAAGAALWAAGMACIATALGRYHAQLSQLVPLYNMNTLVAVGVGLVVLSEWQTVHPVKILAASVLTIAGGVLAALSTR
;
A
#
# COMPACT_ATOMS: atom_id res chain seq x y z
N MET A 1 -4.80 27.17 2.60
CA MET A 1 -3.92 26.01 2.90
C MET A 1 -2.75 26.03 1.92
N LYS A 2 -1.52 25.83 2.40
CA LYS A 2 -0.36 25.76 1.50
C LYS A 2 -0.50 24.51 0.63
N ALA A 3 -0.14 24.59 -0.66
CA ALA A 3 -0.26 23.48 -1.63
C ALA A 3 0.35 22.16 -1.10
N ASN A 4 1.43 22.26 -0.32
CA ASN A 4 2.07 21.11 0.32
C ASN A 4 1.17 20.39 1.36
N THR A 5 0.39 21.14 2.15
CA THR A 5 -0.53 20.56 3.14
C THR A 5 -1.69 19.82 2.47
N LEU A 6 -2.20 20.35 1.35
CA LEU A 6 -3.25 19.69 0.57
C LEU A 6 -2.74 18.37 -0.04
N GLY A 7 -1.51 18.38 -0.57
CA GLY A 7 -0.85 17.18 -1.09
C GLY A 7 -0.71 16.08 -0.04
N LEU A 8 -0.34 16.43 1.20
CA LEU A 8 -0.23 15.47 2.31
C LEU A 8 -1.60 14.90 2.73
N ILE A 9 -2.66 15.68 2.67
CA ILE A 9 -4.01 15.19 2.98
C ILE A 9 -4.48 14.23 1.89
N ILE A 10 -4.37 14.62 0.62
CA ILE A 10 -4.84 13.82 -0.52
C ILE A 10 -3.97 12.58 -0.73
N GLY A 11 -2.65 12.71 -0.62
CA GLY A 11 -1.70 11.62 -0.88
C GLY A 11 -1.32 10.78 0.35
N GLY A 12 -1.68 11.22 1.56
CA GLY A 12 -1.36 10.53 2.81
C GLY A 12 -2.60 10.10 3.59
N LEU A 13 -3.38 11.07 4.08
CA LEU A 13 -4.48 10.77 5.01
C LEU A 13 -5.65 10.05 4.34
N LEU A 14 -6.07 10.47 3.15
CA LEU A 14 -7.16 9.80 2.43
C LEU A 14 -6.80 8.36 2.02
N PRO A 15 -5.63 8.08 1.43
CA PRO A 15 -5.22 6.71 1.17
C PRO A 15 -5.15 5.85 2.43
N ALA A 16 -4.67 6.39 3.56
CA ALA A 16 -4.64 5.65 4.82
C ALA A 16 -6.04 5.19 5.24
N LEU A 17 -7.06 6.04 5.11
CA LEU A 17 -8.44 5.69 5.39
C LEU A 17 -8.95 4.61 4.40
N PHE A 18 -8.79 4.82 3.09
CA PHE A 18 -9.27 3.88 2.09
C PHE A 18 -8.59 2.52 2.18
N LEU A 19 -7.27 2.48 2.37
CA LEU A 19 -6.53 1.23 2.51
C LEU A 19 -6.88 0.51 3.81
N GLY A 20 -7.11 1.24 4.90
CA GLY A 20 -7.58 0.68 6.16
C GLY A 20 -8.95 -0.01 6.01
N LEU A 21 -9.92 0.67 5.40
CA LEU A 21 -11.23 0.10 5.11
C LEU A 21 -11.14 -1.07 4.12
N SER A 22 -10.35 -0.94 3.07
CA SER A 22 -10.10 -2.00 2.08
C SER A 22 -9.61 -3.30 2.72
N SER A 23 -8.75 -3.21 3.72
CA SER A 23 -8.24 -4.38 4.45
C SER A 23 -9.35 -5.19 5.13
N VAL A 24 -10.41 -4.52 5.61
CA VAL A 24 -11.57 -5.19 6.21
C VAL A 24 -12.35 -5.97 5.14
N PHE A 25 -12.61 -5.35 3.98
CA PHE A 25 -13.27 -6.04 2.86
C PHE A 25 -12.45 -7.20 2.33
N GLN A 26 -11.12 -7.05 2.26
CA GLN A 26 -10.22 -8.14 1.90
C GLN A 26 -10.38 -9.33 2.86
N LYS A 27 -10.36 -9.10 4.19
CA LYS A 27 -10.55 -10.17 5.16
C LYS A 27 -11.93 -10.81 5.04
N THR A 28 -12.97 -10.02 4.84
CA THR A 28 -14.35 -10.52 4.66
C THR A 28 -14.46 -11.37 3.40
N SER A 29 -13.87 -10.95 2.29
CA SER A 29 -13.82 -11.70 1.04
C SER A 29 -13.10 -13.05 1.22
N ASN A 30 -11.95 -13.06 1.90
CA ASN A 30 -11.23 -14.30 2.18
C ASN A 30 -12.03 -15.24 3.11
N ARG A 31 -12.75 -14.70 4.11
CA ARG A 31 -13.65 -15.50 4.96
C ARG A 31 -14.82 -16.12 4.17
N ALA A 32 -15.29 -15.46 3.11
CA ALA A 32 -16.28 -16.00 2.20
C ALA A 32 -15.75 -17.11 1.27
N GLY A 33 -14.46 -17.44 1.36
CA GLY A 33 -13.86 -18.60 0.69
C GLY A 33 -13.19 -18.31 -0.64
N ILE A 34 -12.98 -17.03 -1.02
CA ILE A 34 -12.25 -16.72 -2.25
C ILE A 34 -10.76 -17.08 -2.11
N ALA A 35 -10.20 -17.77 -3.09
CA ALA A 35 -8.76 -18.04 -3.15
C ALA A 35 -7.98 -16.79 -3.59
N ALA A 36 -6.66 -16.75 -3.28
CA ALA A 36 -5.81 -15.58 -3.54
C ALA A 36 -5.76 -15.19 -5.03
N GLY A 37 -5.72 -16.17 -5.94
CA GLY A 37 -5.73 -15.90 -7.38
C GLY A 37 -7.00 -15.21 -7.88
N PRO A 38 -8.20 -15.81 -7.70
CA PRO A 38 -9.47 -15.16 -8.02
C PRO A 38 -9.67 -13.82 -7.33
N PHE A 39 -9.22 -13.66 -6.08
CA PHE A 39 -9.25 -12.38 -5.39
C PHE A 39 -8.47 -11.31 -6.17
N LEU A 40 -7.23 -11.62 -6.61
CA LEU A 40 -6.42 -10.69 -7.40
C LEU A 40 -7.04 -10.38 -8.76
N LEU A 41 -7.72 -11.33 -9.40
CA LEU A 41 -8.43 -11.07 -10.66
C LEU A 41 -9.57 -10.06 -10.46
N VAL A 42 -10.36 -10.20 -9.40
CA VAL A 42 -11.43 -9.24 -9.07
C VAL A 42 -10.84 -7.86 -8.78
N VAL A 43 -9.80 -7.79 -7.95
CA VAL A 43 -9.13 -6.53 -7.63
C VAL A 43 -8.56 -5.89 -8.89
N GLY A 44 -7.87 -6.67 -9.74
CA GLY A 44 -7.30 -6.18 -10.99
C GLY A 44 -8.36 -5.62 -11.95
N ALA A 45 -9.52 -6.28 -12.07
CA ALA A 45 -10.63 -5.78 -12.88
C ALA A 45 -11.17 -4.44 -12.37
N VAL A 46 -11.31 -4.28 -11.05
CA VAL A 46 -11.75 -3.01 -10.45
C VAL A 46 -10.70 -1.91 -10.63
N VAL A 47 -9.42 -2.23 -10.44
CA VAL A 47 -8.32 -1.27 -10.67
C VAL A 47 -8.28 -0.82 -12.13
N LEU A 48 -8.45 -1.75 -13.07
CA LEU A 48 -8.55 -1.42 -14.50
C LEU A 48 -9.72 -0.48 -14.78
N LEU A 49 -10.90 -0.77 -14.24
CA LEU A 49 -12.09 0.06 -14.40
C LEU A 49 -11.85 1.49 -13.86
N VAL A 50 -11.29 1.60 -12.66
CA VAL A 50 -10.93 2.91 -12.06
C VAL A 50 -9.94 3.67 -12.96
N GLY A 51 -8.93 2.97 -13.49
CA GLY A 51 -7.96 3.55 -14.42
C GLY A 51 -8.62 4.08 -15.69
N LEU A 52 -9.54 3.33 -16.28
CA LEU A 52 -10.31 3.76 -17.47
C LEU A 52 -11.17 4.99 -17.17
N ILE A 53 -11.87 5.01 -16.03
CA ILE A 53 -12.68 6.17 -15.62
C ILE A 53 -11.80 7.40 -15.44
N LEU A 54 -10.69 7.28 -14.72
CA LEU A 54 -9.77 8.41 -14.50
C LEU A 54 -9.21 8.94 -15.82
N THR A 55 -8.80 8.07 -16.72
CA THR A 55 -8.30 8.45 -18.05
C THR A 55 -9.38 9.19 -18.86
N ALA A 56 -10.61 8.71 -18.81
CA ALA A 56 -11.74 9.36 -19.50
C ALA A 56 -12.06 10.74 -18.91
N VAL A 57 -11.97 10.90 -17.60
CA VAL A 57 -12.23 12.17 -16.90
C VAL A 57 -11.10 13.16 -17.13
N GLN A 58 -9.86 12.74 -17.01
CA GLN A 58 -8.68 13.59 -17.18
C GLN A 58 -8.41 13.91 -18.65
N ARG A 59 -8.91 13.08 -19.58
CA ARG A 59 -8.66 13.16 -21.02
C ARG A 59 -7.17 13.22 -21.37
N ASP A 60 -6.34 12.56 -20.55
CA ASP A 60 -4.90 12.49 -20.72
C ASP A 60 -4.49 11.02 -20.84
N LEU A 61 -3.87 10.69 -21.97
CA LEU A 61 -3.33 9.38 -22.31
C LEU A 61 -1.81 9.42 -22.44
N THR A 62 -1.17 10.39 -21.77
CA THR A 62 0.28 10.53 -21.83
C THR A 62 0.95 9.32 -21.17
N ILE A 63 1.50 8.46 -22.00
CA ILE A 63 2.25 7.26 -21.58
C ILE A 63 3.50 7.12 -22.44
N ASN A 64 4.62 6.78 -21.83
CA ASN A 64 5.83 6.39 -22.54
C ASN A 64 6.31 5.03 -22.04
N TRP A 65 7.18 4.37 -22.81
CA TRP A 65 7.65 3.02 -22.48
C TRP A 65 8.33 2.95 -21.10
N THR A 66 9.14 3.93 -20.77
CA THR A 66 9.84 3.96 -19.47
C THR A 66 8.87 4.07 -18.31
N SER A 67 7.90 4.98 -18.38
CA SER A 67 6.90 5.14 -17.31
C SER A 67 6.00 3.91 -17.20
N ALA A 68 5.62 3.30 -18.32
CA ALA A 68 4.84 2.07 -18.33
C ALA A 68 5.60 0.89 -17.70
N ALA A 69 6.89 0.74 -18.00
CA ALA A 69 7.72 -0.32 -17.43
C ALA A 69 7.88 -0.18 -15.91
N HIS A 70 8.13 1.03 -15.40
CA HIS A 70 8.18 1.28 -13.95
C HIS A 70 6.83 1.06 -13.28
N GLY A 71 5.75 1.51 -13.90
CA GLY A 71 4.39 1.27 -13.41
C GLY A 71 4.06 -0.23 -13.32
N ALA A 72 4.41 -0.99 -14.37
CA ALA A 72 4.21 -2.44 -14.40
C ALA A 72 5.04 -3.17 -13.34
N ALA A 73 6.31 -2.78 -13.15
CA ALA A 73 7.15 -3.34 -12.09
C ALA A 73 6.58 -3.07 -10.70
N GLY A 74 6.14 -1.84 -10.43
CA GLY A 74 5.48 -1.48 -9.18
C GLY A 74 4.19 -2.27 -8.95
N ALA A 75 3.36 -2.40 -9.99
CA ALA A 75 2.13 -3.18 -9.93
C ALA A 75 2.39 -4.67 -9.66
N ALA A 76 3.43 -5.25 -10.27
CA ALA A 76 3.82 -6.65 -10.05
C ALA A 76 4.25 -6.88 -8.59
N LEU A 77 5.07 -6.00 -8.02
CA LEU A 77 5.47 -6.07 -6.62
C LEU A 77 4.27 -5.91 -5.68
N TRP A 78 3.39 -4.96 -5.97
CA TRP A 78 2.16 -4.76 -5.20
C TRP A 78 1.25 -5.99 -5.26
N ALA A 79 1.03 -6.56 -6.44
CA ALA A 79 0.21 -7.75 -6.61
C ALA A 79 0.81 -8.97 -5.88
N ALA A 80 2.13 -9.15 -5.91
CA ALA A 80 2.81 -10.19 -5.14
C ALA A 80 2.60 -10.01 -3.63
N GLY A 81 2.73 -8.78 -3.11
CA GLY A 81 2.43 -8.46 -1.72
C GLY A 81 0.98 -8.77 -1.35
N MET A 82 0.03 -8.39 -2.20
CA MET A 82 -1.39 -8.68 -2.00
C MET A 82 -1.71 -10.19 -2.04
N ALA A 83 -1.03 -10.96 -2.90
CA ALA A 83 -1.14 -12.41 -2.90
C ALA A 83 -0.66 -13.04 -1.58
N CYS A 84 0.44 -12.54 -1.02
CA CYS A 84 0.93 -12.98 0.29
C CYS A 84 -0.08 -12.67 1.40
N ILE A 85 -0.65 -11.46 1.42
CA ILE A 85 -1.66 -11.05 2.41
C ILE A 85 -2.93 -11.92 2.26
N ALA A 86 -3.43 -12.10 1.03
CA ALA A 86 -4.60 -12.92 0.77
C ALA A 86 -4.39 -14.39 1.21
N THR A 87 -3.20 -14.93 0.98
CA THR A 87 -2.81 -16.27 1.43
C THR A 87 -2.75 -16.35 2.95
N ALA A 88 -2.17 -15.35 3.62
CA ALA A 88 -2.11 -15.30 5.07
C ALA A 88 -3.51 -15.26 5.70
N LEU A 89 -4.41 -14.46 5.15
CA LEU A 89 -5.78 -14.33 5.65
C LEU A 89 -6.64 -15.58 5.36
N GLY A 90 -6.53 -16.15 4.15
CA GLY A 90 -7.35 -17.26 3.69
C GLY A 90 -6.84 -18.61 4.17
N ARG A 91 -5.55 -18.92 3.98
CA ARG A 91 -4.98 -20.25 4.27
C ARG A 91 -4.50 -20.38 5.73
N TYR A 92 -3.90 -19.32 6.27
CA TYR A 92 -3.33 -19.35 7.63
C TYR A 92 -4.23 -18.68 8.67
N HIS A 93 -5.40 -18.17 8.28
CA HIS A 93 -6.38 -17.53 9.15
C HIS A 93 -5.81 -16.39 10.02
N ALA A 94 -4.79 -15.68 9.49
CA ALA A 94 -4.11 -14.62 10.21
C ALA A 94 -5.08 -13.53 10.70
N GLN A 95 -4.77 -12.95 11.86
CA GLN A 95 -5.56 -11.85 12.39
C GLN A 95 -5.23 -10.55 11.67
N LEU A 96 -6.24 -9.86 11.15
CA LEU A 96 -6.05 -8.60 10.42
C LEU A 96 -5.37 -7.53 11.29
N SER A 97 -5.76 -7.47 12.57
CA SER A 97 -5.21 -6.51 13.54
C SER A 97 -3.71 -6.68 13.80
N GLN A 98 -3.15 -7.89 13.58
CA GLN A 98 -1.74 -8.17 13.68
C GLN A 98 -1.02 -8.01 12.32
N LEU A 99 -1.70 -8.45 11.25
CA LEU A 99 -1.11 -8.45 9.92
C LEU A 99 -0.93 -7.03 9.36
N VAL A 100 -1.93 -6.15 9.57
CA VAL A 100 -1.87 -4.77 9.06
C VAL A 100 -0.70 -3.98 9.63
N PRO A 101 -0.45 -3.93 10.94
CA PRO A 101 0.73 -3.25 11.47
C PRO A 101 2.05 -3.86 10.97
N LEU A 102 2.10 -5.18 10.78
CA LEU A 102 3.30 -5.86 10.27
C LEU A 102 3.62 -5.44 8.83
N TYR A 103 2.67 -5.50 7.90
CA TYR A 103 2.99 -5.13 6.53
C TYR A 103 3.15 -3.62 6.34
N ASN A 104 2.65 -2.78 7.26
CA ASN A 104 2.95 -1.36 7.29
C ASN A 104 4.44 -1.06 7.58
N MET A 105 5.24 -2.05 8.00
CA MET A 105 6.70 -1.93 8.03
C MET A 105 7.31 -1.66 6.63
N ASN A 106 6.55 -1.83 5.54
CA ASN A 106 6.92 -1.39 4.20
C ASN A 106 7.30 0.10 4.16
N THR A 107 6.77 0.90 5.09
CA THR A 107 7.13 2.31 5.27
C THR A 107 8.64 2.50 5.42
N LEU A 108 9.33 1.62 6.18
CA LEU A 108 10.78 1.72 6.32
C LEU A 108 11.50 1.48 4.99
N VAL A 109 11.06 0.49 4.24
CA VAL A 109 11.63 0.17 2.92
C VAL A 109 11.41 1.36 1.97
N ALA A 110 10.18 1.90 1.92
CA ALA A 110 9.85 3.03 1.08
C ALA A 110 10.64 4.29 1.46
N VAL A 111 10.73 4.60 2.76
CA VAL A 111 11.51 5.75 3.27
C VAL A 111 12.99 5.56 2.98
N GLY A 112 13.55 4.37 3.25
CA GLY A 112 14.96 4.08 2.99
C GLY A 112 15.32 4.22 1.51
N VAL A 113 14.51 3.66 0.62
CA VAL A 113 14.68 3.78 -0.83
C VAL A 113 14.49 5.24 -1.28
N GLY A 114 13.46 5.93 -0.81
CA GLY A 114 13.19 7.33 -1.14
C GLY A 114 14.35 8.25 -0.75
N LEU A 115 14.86 8.09 0.47
CA LEU A 115 15.99 8.88 0.95
C LEU A 115 17.26 8.64 0.13
N VAL A 116 17.59 7.38 -0.20
CA VAL A 116 18.86 7.02 -0.83
C VAL A 116 18.78 7.09 -2.36
N VAL A 117 17.80 6.41 -2.97
CA VAL A 117 17.72 6.27 -4.43
C VAL A 117 17.13 7.52 -5.09
N LEU A 118 16.10 8.12 -4.47
CA LEU A 118 15.46 9.33 -4.99
C LEU A 118 16.09 10.62 -4.45
N SER A 119 17.15 10.52 -3.59
CA SER A 119 17.84 11.66 -3.00
C SER A 119 16.94 12.63 -2.22
N GLU A 120 15.83 12.14 -1.67
CA GLU A 120 14.86 12.96 -0.93
C GLU A 120 15.43 13.52 0.38
N TRP A 121 16.55 12.97 0.87
CA TRP A 121 17.27 13.47 2.06
C TRP A 121 17.67 14.95 1.95
N GLN A 122 17.69 15.52 0.73
CA GLN A 122 17.96 16.93 0.49
C GLN A 122 16.77 17.85 0.79
N THR A 123 15.55 17.31 0.77
CA THR A 123 14.30 18.09 0.89
C THR A 123 13.57 17.86 2.21
N VAL A 124 13.91 16.80 2.93
CA VAL A 124 13.27 16.42 4.20
C VAL A 124 14.31 16.32 5.32
N HIS A 125 13.84 16.31 6.58
CA HIS A 125 14.71 16.04 7.73
C HIS A 125 14.88 14.52 7.93
N PRO A 126 15.98 13.90 7.47
CA PRO A 126 16.13 12.45 7.43
C PRO A 126 16.04 11.82 8.84
N VAL A 127 16.59 12.47 9.85
CA VAL A 127 16.52 11.98 11.24
C VAL A 127 15.09 11.88 11.75
N LYS A 128 14.25 12.89 11.46
CA LYS A 128 12.84 12.86 11.90
C LYS A 128 12.05 11.76 11.20
N ILE A 129 12.28 11.56 9.91
CA ILE A 129 11.60 10.53 9.13
C ILE A 129 12.06 9.14 9.56
N LEU A 130 13.36 8.93 9.77
CA LEU A 130 13.88 7.66 10.27
C LEU A 130 13.34 7.35 11.67
N ALA A 131 13.29 8.33 12.57
CA ALA A 131 12.70 8.14 13.89
C ALA A 131 11.21 7.76 13.81
N ALA A 132 10.43 8.43 12.96
CA ALA A 132 9.03 8.10 12.72
C ALA A 132 8.86 6.66 12.18
N SER A 133 9.72 6.24 11.25
CA SER A 133 9.71 4.89 10.68
C SER A 133 10.03 3.83 11.75
N VAL A 134 11.02 4.08 12.61
CA VAL A 134 11.34 3.18 13.74
C VAL A 134 10.17 3.05 14.70
N LEU A 135 9.49 4.14 15.04
CA LEU A 135 8.29 4.11 15.90
C LEU A 135 7.15 3.31 15.24
N THR A 136 6.97 3.44 13.92
CA THR A 136 5.97 2.65 13.18
C THR A 136 6.28 1.15 13.26
N ILE A 137 7.56 0.77 13.11
CA ILE A 137 7.99 -0.62 13.23
C ILE A 137 7.77 -1.14 14.64
N ALA A 138 8.21 -0.40 15.66
CA ALA A 138 8.04 -0.79 17.05
C ALA A 138 6.56 -1.03 17.38
N GLY A 139 5.67 -0.15 16.92
CA GLY A 139 4.22 -0.33 17.03
C GLY A 139 3.72 -1.57 16.31
N GLY A 140 4.23 -1.86 15.10
CA GLY A 140 3.88 -3.05 14.32
C GLY A 140 4.31 -4.35 15.01
N VAL A 141 5.52 -4.39 15.52
CA VAL A 141 6.03 -5.55 16.28
C VAL A 141 5.22 -5.78 17.55
N LEU A 142 4.93 -4.71 18.31
CA LEU A 142 4.14 -4.81 19.53
C LEU A 142 2.71 -5.33 19.22
N ALA A 143 2.10 -4.88 18.15
CA ALA A 143 0.80 -5.39 17.70
C ALA A 143 0.87 -6.86 17.30
N ALA A 144 1.92 -7.29 16.62
CA ALA A 144 2.12 -8.70 16.24
C ALA A 144 2.29 -9.62 17.46
N LEU A 145 2.93 -9.13 18.53
CA LEU A 145 3.14 -9.87 19.77
C LEU A 145 1.92 -9.86 20.71
N SER A 146 0.84 -9.15 20.38
CA SER A 146 -0.37 -9.00 21.20
C SER A 146 -1.33 -10.20 21.12
N THR A 147 -0.85 -11.43 20.90
CA THR A 147 -1.65 -12.66 20.98
C THR A 147 -2.00 -12.96 22.44
N ARG A 148 -3.25 -13.33 22.71
CA ARG A 148 -3.71 -13.93 23.97
C ARG A 148 -3.63 -15.44 23.89
#